data_94cc8016e2ee03a9a2c17aa8d15f35a1
#
_entry.id   94cc8016e2ee03a9a2c17aa8d15f35a1
#
_cell.length_a   1.000
_cell.length_b   1.000
_cell.length_c   1.000
_cell.angle_alpha   90.00
_cell.angle_beta   90.00
_cell.angle_gamma   90.00
#
_symmetry.space_group_name_H-M   'P 1'
#
loop_
_entity.id
_entity.type
_entity.pdbx_description
1 polymer ?
#
loop_
_entity_poly.entity_id
_entity_poly.type
_entity_poly.pdbx_seq_one_letter_code
_entity_poly.pdbx_strand_id
1 'polypeptide(L)' 'MKETPLEASSKYVHGVSWPVRKEELLEAMERNGAPEDVLQTVRSAGKARFVAPSDVHMALWVKA' A
#
# COMPACT_ATOMS: atom_id res chain seq x y z
N MET A 1 -13.30 3.15 0.19
CA MET A 1 -12.25 3.39 -0.82
C MET A 1 -12.87 3.34 -2.21
N LYS A 2 -12.56 4.31 -3.05
CA LYS A 2 -13.09 4.34 -4.41
C LYS A 2 -12.49 3.28 -5.31
N GLU A 3 -11.24 2.96 -5.07
CA GLU A 3 -10.51 2.00 -5.89
C GLU A 3 -10.54 0.64 -5.22
N THR A 4 -10.50 -0.41 -6.05
CA THR A 4 -10.43 -1.75 -5.50
C THR A 4 -9.04 -1.97 -4.87
N PRO A 5 -8.93 -2.91 -3.93
CA PRO A 5 -7.61 -3.22 -3.36
C PRO A 5 -6.58 -3.61 -4.41
N LEU A 6 -7.01 -4.32 -5.45
CA LEU A 6 -6.11 -4.72 -6.52
C LEU A 6 -5.60 -3.51 -7.29
N GLU A 7 -6.48 -2.58 -7.62
CA GLU A 7 -6.10 -1.37 -8.34
C GLU A 7 -5.13 -0.53 -7.51
N ALA A 8 -5.45 -0.32 -6.23
CA ALA A 8 -4.62 0.49 -5.36
C ALA A 8 -3.24 -0.12 -5.15
N SER A 9 -3.18 -1.45 -5.00
CA SER A 9 -1.92 -2.14 -4.78
C SER A 9 -1.03 -2.16 -6.03
N SER A 10 -1.61 -1.92 -7.21
CA SER A 10 -0.83 -1.84 -8.45
C SER A 10 -0.47 -0.39 -8.78
N LYS A 11 -1.43 0.50 -8.60
CA LYS A 11 -1.33 1.87 -9.09
C LYS A 11 -0.34 2.72 -8.29
N TYR A 12 -0.28 2.52 -6.99
CA TYR A 12 0.49 3.41 -6.12
C TYR A 12 1.80 2.83 -5.63
N VAL A 13 2.18 1.65 -6.09
CA VAL A 13 3.42 1.02 -5.62
C VAL A 13 4.51 0.92 -6.68
N HIS A 14 4.32 1.59 -7.83
CA HIS A 14 5.36 1.54 -8.85
C HIS A 14 6.61 2.27 -8.37
N GLY A 15 7.77 1.74 -8.73
CA GLY A 15 9.04 2.31 -8.30
C GLY A 15 9.50 1.83 -6.93
N VAL A 16 8.72 0.98 -6.26
CA VAL A 16 9.09 0.45 -4.95
C VAL A 16 10.00 -0.76 -5.12
N SER A 17 11.06 -0.81 -4.33
CA SER A 17 11.98 -1.96 -4.30
C SER A 17 11.57 -2.89 -3.18
N TRP A 18 11.26 -4.12 -3.53
CA TRP A 18 10.79 -5.11 -2.56
C TRP A 18 11.97 -5.96 -2.06
N PRO A 19 11.99 -6.34 -0.80
CA PRO A 19 11.03 -5.99 0.26
C PRO A 19 11.19 -4.55 0.72
N VAL A 20 10.14 -3.99 1.30
CA VAL A 20 10.13 -2.59 1.69
C VAL A 20 9.51 -2.45 3.09
N ARG A 21 9.99 -1.49 3.86
CA ARG A 21 9.41 -1.19 5.16
C ARG A 21 8.15 -0.36 4.98
N LYS A 22 7.22 -0.48 5.94
CA LYS A 22 5.95 0.23 5.88
C LYS A 22 6.16 1.74 5.67
N GLU A 23 7.07 2.35 6.41
CA GLU A 23 7.32 3.80 6.31
C GLU A 23 7.77 4.20 4.92
N GLU A 24 8.66 3.42 4.35
CA GLU A 24 9.18 3.70 3.01
C GLU A 24 8.10 3.46 1.95
N LEU A 25 7.29 2.43 2.17
CA LEU A 25 6.18 2.15 1.26
C LEU A 25 5.18 3.29 1.27
N LEU A 26 4.84 3.80 2.46
CA LEU A 26 3.90 4.91 2.58
C LEU A 26 4.43 6.17 1.88
N GLU A 27 5.72 6.44 2.01
CA GLU A 27 6.32 7.57 1.31
C GLU A 27 6.21 7.42 -0.21
N ALA A 28 6.49 6.22 -0.70
CA ALA A 28 6.41 5.95 -2.14
C ALA A 28 4.97 6.08 -2.64
N MET A 29 4.03 5.53 -1.88
CA MET A 29 2.62 5.59 -2.26
C MET A 29 2.13 7.04 -2.26
N GLU A 30 2.54 7.83 -1.27
CA GLU A 30 2.19 9.24 -1.21
C GLU A 30 2.73 9.98 -2.42
N ARG A 31 3.99 9.72 -2.75
CA ARG A 31 4.64 10.32 -3.91
C ARG A 31 3.93 9.94 -5.22
N ASN A 32 3.36 8.75 -5.25
CA ASN A 32 2.62 8.26 -6.42
C ASN A 32 1.16 8.71 -6.43
N GLY A 33 0.76 9.54 -5.48
CA GLY A 33 -0.56 10.14 -5.48
C GLY A 33 -1.64 9.34 -4.79
N ALA A 34 -1.28 8.43 -3.89
CA ALA A 34 -2.28 7.63 -3.19
C ALA A 34 -3.17 8.52 -2.31
N PRO A 35 -4.49 8.28 -2.34
CA PRO A 35 -5.39 9.05 -1.48
C PRO A 35 -5.20 8.71 -0.01
N GLU A 36 -5.64 9.59 0.85
CA GLU A 36 -5.44 9.45 2.29
C GLU A 36 -6.07 8.17 2.85
N ASP A 37 -7.23 7.76 2.32
CA ASP A 37 -7.89 6.56 2.82
C ASP A 37 -7.05 5.31 2.52
N VAL A 38 -6.40 5.26 1.36
CA VAL A 38 -5.51 4.16 1.01
C VAL A 38 -4.28 4.17 1.93
N LEU A 39 -3.68 5.34 2.13
CA LEU A 39 -2.52 5.47 3.01
C LEU A 39 -2.85 5.06 4.43
N GLN A 40 -4.02 5.47 4.92
CA GLN A 40 -4.45 5.15 6.27
C GLN A 40 -4.65 3.65 6.45
N THR A 41 -5.22 3.00 5.44
CA THR A 41 -5.44 1.56 5.48
C THR A 41 -4.11 0.81 5.56
N VAL A 42 -3.13 1.21 4.76
CA VAL A 42 -1.81 0.60 4.79
C VAL A 42 -1.11 0.89 6.12
N ARG A 43 -1.24 2.13 6.61
CA ARG A 43 -0.63 2.53 7.88
C ARG A 43 -1.18 1.70 9.04
N SER A 44 -2.47 1.35 8.98
CA SER A 44 -3.13 0.59 10.03
C SER A 44 -2.86 -0.91 9.95
N ALA A 45 -2.27 -1.38 8.85
CA ALA A 45 -1.95 -2.80 8.70
C ALA A 45 -0.95 -3.23 9.78
N GLY A 46 -1.13 -4.42 10.30
CA GLY A 46 -0.28 -4.94 11.36
C GLY A 46 1.10 -5.40 10.90
N LYS A 47 1.52 -5.08 9.69
CA LYS A 47 2.81 -5.46 9.13
C LYS A 47 3.76 -4.28 9.16
N ALA A 48 5.00 -4.53 9.57
CA ALA A 48 6.04 -3.51 9.52
C ALA A 48 6.80 -3.55 8.20
N ARG A 49 6.63 -4.61 7.42
CA ARG A 49 7.42 -4.86 6.22
C ARG A 49 6.57 -5.56 5.19
N PHE A 50 6.74 -5.17 3.94
CA PHE A 50 6.00 -5.73 2.81
C PHE A 50 6.99 -6.36 1.83
N VAL A 51 6.73 -7.58 1.42
CA VAL A 51 7.66 -8.38 0.62
C VAL A 51 7.36 -8.28 -0.86
N ALA A 52 6.11 -8.00 -1.20
CA ALA A 52 5.66 -7.96 -2.60
C ALA A 52 4.38 -7.15 -2.69
N PRO A 53 3.99 -6.71 -3.90
CA PRO A 53 2.71 -5.98 -4.06
C PRO A 53 1.52 -6.75 -3.54
N SER A 54 1.56 -8.09 -3.54
CA SER A 54 0.48 -8.89 -3.00
C SER A 54 0.26 -8.64 -1.52
N ASP A 55 1.31 -8.29 -0.78
CA ASP A 55 1.16 -7.95 0.65
C ASP A 55 0.35 -6.67 0.81
N VAL A 56 0.55 -5.71 -0.08
CA VAL A 56 -0.24 -4.47 -0.06
C VAL A 56 -1.69 -4.78 -0.39
N HIS A 57 -1.91 -5.61 -1.40
CA HIS A 57 -3.26 -6.04 -1.78
C HIS A 57 -3.99 -6.69 -0.60
N MET A 58 -3.30 -7.58 0.10
CA MET A 58 -3.89 -8.25 1.25
C MET A 58 -4.24 -7.27 2.37
N ALA A 59 -3.36 -6.32 2.64
CA ALA A 59 -3.61 -5.31 3.66
C ALA A 59 -4.84 -4.47 3.33
N LEU A 60 -4.98 -4.08 2.07
CA LEU A 60 -6.13 -3.29 1.62
C LEU A 60 -7.41 -4.13 1.60
N TRP A 61 -7.29 -5.39 1.21
CA TRP A 61 -8.43 -6.30 1.14
C TRP A 61 -9.05 -6.52 2.52
N VAL A 62 -8.22 -6.74 3.52
CA VAL A 62 -8.67 -7.01 4.88
C VAL A 62 -9.45 -5.82 5.43
N LYS A 63 -9.04 -4.60 5.09
CA LYS A 63 -9.70 -3.39 5.59
C LYS A 63 -10.88 -2.95 4.72
N ALA A 64 -10.89 -3.38 3.48
CA ALA A 64 -11.99 -3.03 2.60
C ALA A 64 -13.22 -3.87 2.93
#